data_183eac8b7aad6c5d24b72b361cbea30b
#
_entry.id   183eac8b7aad6c5d24b72b361cbea30b
#
_cell.length_a   1.000
_cell.length_b   1.000
_cell.length_c   1.000
_cell.angle_alpha   90.00
_cell.angle_beta   90.00
_cell.angle_gamma   90.00
#
_symmetry.space_group_name_H-M   'P 1'
#
loop_
_entity.id
_entity.type
_entity.pdbx_description
1 polymer ?
#
loop_
_entity_poly.entity_id
_entity_poly.type
_entity_poly.pdbx_seq_one_letter_code
_entity_poly.pdbx_strand_id
1 'polypeptide(L)'
;MKGTTKHLLPTVFVCTVIAIAYACRMLAKFDIGGPAVNHIRTALYLLLFALWGFSLDRRIIQRQMLHCLRLTAALMLLWLILRTLKYSVVTGPAAGRYIWYLYYLPMLFLPLLGVYIALSMGKSEDYRLSRETGILSIIPAVLFLLVITNDLHQQIFAFKSGVPGLPVSGTYSYLPLYFICLGWMVGCMAFSLVCLFRKIRIPSGERKRITPFVLGCAMLLYGILYLSGIPAVRWWFGDMNVMFCLLYAAIYESCIRCRMIPSNTGYVELFEASTLAACIADRSGRIVLRSRAAGKDMTCPQEGQRIVRPDGMRISSAPISGGYAVWQDNVRQLAELRTRLNANKEEMERNKKKLKDAYLVQKSLHELTEKNRIYNELEAKHSRQTAQMRQMLARCESAGPAERRSLLKKVLLLGTYIKRSANLYFLSSEYRWLPQQELRLTVDEAVRALTACGTECGVIYRTTEPMRASEVVRLFDLLEIVAETTVDDLRSLFISVSDSAMDLSVECAADLSAIASPEVTVRQEDGLWLIRTGIRGREDA
;
A
#
# COMPACT_ATOMS: atom_id res chain seq x y z
N MET A 1 40.28 -4.60 -20.19
CA MET A 1 41.43 -4.94 -19.32
C MET A 1 42.07 -3.79 -18.54
N LYS A 2 41.82 -2.49 -18.87
CA LYS A 2 42.39 -1.34 -18.10
C LYS A 2 41.70 -1.04 -16.74
N GLY A 3 40.50 -1.57 -16.46
CA GLY A 3 39.76 -1.30 -15.21
C GLY A 3 40.21 -2.14 -14.01
N THR A 4 40.70 -3.36 -14.24
CA THR A 4 41.11 -4.28 -13.17
C THR A 4 42.40 -3.85 -12.45
N THR A 5 43.30 -3.16 -13.14
CA THR A 5 44.59 -2.71 -12.59
C THR A 5 44.46 -1.54 -11.61
N LYS A 6 43.48 -0.65 -11.78
CA LYS A 6 43.28 0.53 -10.88
C LYS A 6 42.86 0.15 -9.46
N HIS A 7 42.14 -0.95 -9.26
CA HIS A 7 41.70 -1.43 -7.94
C HIS A 7 42.70 -2.37 -7.27
N LEU A 8 43.62 -2.96 -8.04
CA LEU A 8 44.65 -3.88 -7.53
C LEU A 8 45.70 -3.15 -6.69
N LEU A 9 46.15 -1.98 -7.15
CA LEU A 9 47.21 -1.21 -6.51
C LEU A 9 46.94 -0.84 -5.05
N PRO A 10 45.80 -0.24 -4.67
CA PRO A 10 45.52 0.06 -3.27
C PRO A 10 45.33 -1.19 -2.41
N THR A 11 44.80 -2.27 -2.99
CA THR A 11 44.63 -3.54 -2.25
C THR A 11 45.99 -4.19 -1.96
N VAL A 12 46.89 -4.23 -2.95
CA VAL A 12 48.27 -4.73 -2.79
C VAL A 12 49.00 -3.89 -1.73
N PHE A 13 48.89 -2.56 -1.78
CA PHE A 13 49.51 -1.68 -0.80
C PHE A 13 49.04 -2.00 0.64
N VAL A 14 47.70 -2.12 0.88
CA VAL A 14 47.14 -2.47 2.19
C VAL A 14 47.67 -3.85 2.64
N CYS A 15 47.64 -4.86 1.79
CA CYS A 15 48.13 -6.20 2.12
C CYS A 15 49.65 -6.18 2.46
N THR A 16 50.45 -5.41 1.74
CA THR A 16 51.89 -5.26 1.99
C THR A 16 52.13 -4.59 3.35
N VAL A 17 51.41 -3.50 3.67
CA VAL A 17 51.53 -2.82 4.98
C VAL A 17 51.17 -3.77 6.11
N ILE A 18 50.09 -4.54 5.99
CA ILE A 18 49.67 -5.51 7.00
C ILE A 18 50.71 -6.62 7.15
N ALA A 19 51.27 -7.13 6.05
CA ALA A 19 52.29 -8.17 6.07
C ALA A 19 53.57 -7.67 6.76
N ILE A 20 54.04 -6.45 6.46
CA ILE A 20 55.20 -5.84 7.11
C ILE A 20 54.93 -5.66 8.62
N ALA A 21 53.76 -5.12 8.99
CA ALA A 21 53.40 -4.93 10.39
C ALA A 21 53.29 -6.26 11.15
N TYR A 22 52.82 -7.32 10.49
CA TYR A 22 52.83 -8.68 11.05
C TYR A 22 54.23 -9.27 11.18
N ALA A 23 55.11 -9.06 10.20
CA ALA A 23 56.53 -9.43 10.28
C ALA A 23 57.25 -8.73 11.45
N CYS A 24 57.04 -7.41 11.61
CA CYS A 24 57.52 -6.65 12.78
C CYS A 24 57.05 -7.29 14.07
N ARG A 25 55.79 -7.72 14.16
CA ARG A 25 55.27 -8.39 15.35
C ARG A 25 56.00 -9.70 15.65
N MET A 26 56.26 -10.51 14.61
CA MET A 26 57.01 -11.77 14.79
C MET A 26 58.43 -11.50 15.23
N LEU A 27 59.13 -10.54 14.64
CA LEU A 27 60.47 -10.14 15.06
C LEU A 27 60.51 -9.70 16.52
N ALA A 28 59.55 -8.87 16.95
CA ALA A 28 59.45 -8.44 18.35
C ALA A 28 59.18 -9.60 19.33
N LYS A 29 58.54 -10.70 18.89
CA LYS A 29 58.35 -11.90 19.75
C LYS A 29 59.59 -12.73 19.92
N PHE A 30 60.47 -12.70 18.98
CA PHE A 30 61.78 -13.39 19.02
C PHE A 30 62.87 -12.45 19.61
N ASP A 31 62.46 -11.29 20.18
CA ASP A 31 63.35 -10.29 20.75
C ASP A 31 64.39 -9.72 19.77
N ILE A 32 64.04 -9.76 18.47
CA ILE A 32 64.86 -9.25 17.38
C ILE A 32 64.46 -7.81 17.09
N GLY A 33 65.39 -6.86 17.16
CA GLY A 33 65.19 -5.45 16.80
C GLY A 33 64.68 -4.52 17.91
N GLY A 34 64.54 -5.00 19.13
CA GLY A 34 64.25 -4.19 20.32
C GLY A 34 62.91 -3.41 20.25
N PRO A 35 62.75 -2.36 21.08
CA PRO A 35 61.51 -1.58 21.13
C PRO A 35 61.13 -0.88 19.83
N ALA A 36 62.11 -0.55 18.98
CA ALA A 36 61.90 0.16 17.71
C ALA A 36 60.93 -0.57 16.78
N VAL A 37 61.01 -1.92 16.73
CA VAL A 37 60.13 -2.74 15.88
C VAL A 37 58.66 -2.63 16.28
N ASN A 38 58.37 -2.51 17.57
CA ASN A 38 57.00 -2.28 18.08
C ASN A 38 56.48 -0.89 17.71
N HIS A 39 57.33 0.12 17.71
CA HIS A 39 56.93 1.48 17.30
C HIS A 39 56.66 1.55 15.81
N ILE A 40 57.53 0.93 14.98
CA ILE A 40 57.32 0.84 13.53
C ILE A 40 55.98 0.15 13.23
N ARG A 41 55.72 -1.00 13.86
CA ARG A 41 54.44 -1.71 13.70
C ARG A 41 53.24 -0.82 14.01
N THR A 42 53.30 -0.09 15.13
CA THR A 42 52.21 0.80 15.53
C THR A 42 52.04 1.97 14.56
N ALA A 43 53.15 2.59 14.13
CA ALA A 43 53.14 3.66 13.14
C ALA A 43 52.51 3.21 11.82
N LEU A 44 52.83 2.00 11.35
CA LEU A 44 52.22 1.43 10.16
C LEU A 44 50.70 1.27 10.28
N TYR A 45 50.20 0.77 11.40
CA TYR A 45 48.75 0.66 11.61
C TYR A 45 48.07 2.01 11.75
N LEU A 46 48.67 2.95 12.48
CA LEU A 46 48.14 4.32 12.64
C LEU A 46 48.06 5.02 11.28
N LEU A 47 49.10 4.92 10.46
CA LEU A 47 49.12 5.46 9.11
C LEU A 47 48.05 4.79 8.23
N LEU A 48 47.93 3.48 8.29
CA LEU A 48 46.94 2.73 7.52
C LEU A 48 45.50 3.19 7.82
N PHE A 49 45.13 3.28 9.11
CA PHE A 49 43.79 3.68 9.51
C PHE A 49 43.53 5.17 9.32
N ALA A 50 44.55 6.03 9.46
CA ALA A 50 44.43 7.45 9.12
C ALA A 50 44.17 7.66 7.63
N LEU A 51 44.95 7.01 6.76
CA LEU A 51 44.74 7.06 5.31
C LEU A 51 43.39 6.49 4.91
N TRP A 52 42.95 5.39 5.55
CA TRP A 52 41.62 4.85 5.34
C TRP A 52 40.55 5.85 5.73
N GLY A 53 40.62 6.46 6.92
CA GLY A 53 39.69 7.47 7.39
C GLY A 53 39.59 8.67 6.44
N PHE A 54 40.73 9.24 6.00
CA PHE A 54 40.76 10.32 5.02
C PHE A 54 40.17 9.92 3.66
N SER A 55 40.35 8.66 3.25
CA SER A 55 39.79 8.17 1.98
C SER A 55 38.25 8.14 1.97
N LEU A 56 37.61 7.98 3.15
CA LEU A 56 36.16 7.92 3.29
C LEU A 56 35.48 9.22 2.85
N ASP A 57 36.10 10.38 3.13
CA ASP A 57 35.56 11.70 2.78
C ASP A 57 35.33 11.90 1.28
N ARG A 58 36.21 11.30 0.46
CA ARG A 58 36.12 11.40 -0.99
C ARG A 58 35.21 10.32 -1.61
N ARG A 59 34.88 9.28 -0.85
CA ARG A 59 34.26 8.06 -1.37
C ARG A 59 32.80 7.92 -0.97
N ILE A 60 32.41 8.38 0.22
CA ILE A 60 31.07 8.16 0.78
C ILE A 60 30.19 9.36 0.51
N ILE A 61 28.99 9.12 -0.08
CA ILE A 61 28.06 10.15 -0.49
C ILE A 61 27.08 10.47 0.65
N GLN A 62 26.56 9.45 1.34
CA GLN A 62 25.56 9.61 2.41
C GLN A 62 26.16 10.23 3.66
N ARG A 63 25.72 11.43 4.03
CA ARG A 63 26.29 12.23 5.14
C ARG A 63 26.25 11.50 6.50
N GLN A 64 25.12 10.87 6.84
CA GLN A 64 24.96 10.15 8.11
C GLN A 64 25.95 8.99 8.22
N MET A 65 26.12 8.23 7.16
CA MET A 65 27.04 7.09 7.10
C MET A 65 28.49 7.55 7.15
N LEU A 66 28.82 8.64 6.44
CA LEU A 66 30.15 9.25 6.49
C LEU A 66 30.51 9.66 7.91
N HIS A 67 29.56 10.29 8.65
CA HIS A 67 29.78 10.67 10.05
C HIS A 67 30.06 9.46 10.95
N CYS A 68 29.26 8.39 10.83
CA CYS A 68 29.47 7.16 11.59
C CYS A 68 30.82 6.50 11.26
N LEU A 69 31.20 6.44 9.97
CA LEU A 69 32.47 5.86 9.54
C LEU A 69 33.70 6.69 9.99
N ARG A 70 33.59 8.03 9.98
CA ARG A 70 34.63 8.92 10.54
C ARG A 70 34.83 8.69 12.04
N LEU A 71 33.72 8.63 12.79
CA LEU A 71 33.78 8.29 14.22
C LEU A 71 34.39 6.91 14.46
N THR A 72 34.03 5.93 13.61
CA THR A 72 34.65 4.60 13.67
C THR A 72 36.16 4.67 13.46
N ALA A 73 36.63 5.38 12.43
CA ALA A 73 38.06 5.55 12.16
C ALA A 73 38.77 6.27 13.32
N ALA A 74 38.15 7.32 13.86
CA ALA A 74 38.70 8.06 15.00
C ALA A 74 38.81 7.19 16.27
N LEU A 75 37.80 6.40 16.60
CA LEU A 75 37.83 5.47 17.74
C LEU A 75 38.84 4.34 17.54
N MET A 76 39.03 3.86 16.32
CA MET A 76 40.07 2.86 16.00
C MET A 76 41.46 3.44 16.20
N LEU A 77 41.71 4.65 15.71
CA LEU A 77 42.97 5.37 15.92
C LEU A 77 43.21 5.62 17.44
N LEU A 78 42.20 6.10 18.15
CA LEU A 78 42.27 6.29 19.59
C LEU A 78 42.63 5.00 20.33
N TRP A 79 42.01 3.87 19.94
CA TRP A 79 42.30 2.57 20.55
C TRP A 79 43.75 2.15 20.38
N LEU A 80 44.32 2.33 19.19
CA LEU A 80 45.73 2.04 18.89
C LEU A 80 46.67 2.98 19.63
N ILE A 81 46.35 4.27 19.76
CA ILE A 81 47.12 5.23 20.53
C ILE A 81 47.13 4.85 22.01
N LEU A 82 45.94 4.57 22.60
CA LEU A 82 45.83 4.13 23.98
C LEU A 82 46.65 2.86 24.26
N ARG A 83 46.61 1.90 23.30
CA ARG A 83 47.41 0.68 23.38
C ARG A 83 48.91 0.99 23.40
N THR A 84 49.37 1.90 22.55
CA THR A 84 50.76 2.29 22.47
C THR A 84 51.19 2.99 23.75
N LEU A 85 50.38 3.92 24.27
CA LEU A 85 50.62 4.60 25.54
C LEU A 85 50.77 3.59 26.69
N LYS A 86 49.85 2.59 26.77
CA LYS A 86 49.91 1.59 27.85
C LYS A 86 51.18 0.74 27.84
N TYR A 87 51.64 0.31 26.65
CA TYR A 87 52.72 -0.67 26.56
C TYR A 87 54.09 -0.07 26.25
N SER A 88 54.18 1.20 25.80
CA SER A 88 55.45 1.81 25.39
C SER A 88 55.83 3.09 26.17
N VAL A 89 54.87 3.74 26.83
CA VAL A 89 55.12 5.07 27.47
C VAL A 89 54.85 5.02 28.95
N VAL A 90 53.77 4.38 29.37
CA VAL A 90 53.33 4.44 30.77
C VAL A 90 53.92 3.30 31.58
N THR A 91 54.71 3.63 32.60
CA THR A 91 55.35 2.66 33.51
C THR A 91 54.60 2.53 34.84
N GLY A 92 53.77 3.54 35.20
CA GLY A 92 53.01 3.55 36.46
C GLY A 92 51.82 2.58 36.43
N PRO A 93 51.64 1.73 37.47
CA PRO A 93 50.57 0.74 37.49
C PRO A 93 49.17 1.35 37.51
N ALA A 94 48.95 2.44 38.23
CA ALA A 94 47.67 3.15 38.29
C ALA A 94 47.31 3.79 36.95
N ALA A 95 48.25 4.51 36.32
CA ALA A 95 48.05 5.12 35.02
C ALA A 95 47.81 4.06 33.93
N GLY A 96 48.53 2.94 33.96
CA GLY A 96 48.31 1.81 33.07
C GLY A 96 46.93 1.19 33.20
N ARG A 97 46.33 1.17 34.40
CA ARG A 97 44.97 0.70 34.66
C ARG A 97 43.93 1.67 34.10
N TYR A 98 44.07 2.97 34.31
CA TYR A 98 43.14 3.96 33.74
C TYR A 98 43.19 3.95 32.18
N ILE A 99 44.37 3.82 31.58
CA ILE A 99 44.49 3.66 30.15
C ILE A 99 43.78 2.37 29.70
N TRP A 100 43.84 1.30 30.46
CA TRP A 100 43.12 0.07 30.16
C TRP A 100 41.58 0.25 30.27
N TYR A 101 41.09 1.01 31.25
CA TYR A 101 39.68 1.41 31.32
C TYR A 101 39.26 2.23 30.10
N LEU A 102 40.10 3.12 29.62
CA LEU A 102 39.83 3.90 28.40
C LEU A 102 39.67 3.03 27.15
N TYR A 103 40.20 1.79 27.12
CA TYR A 103 39.93 0.86 26.03
C TYR A 103 38.45 0.52 25.84
N TYR A 104 37.67 0.59 26.91
CA TYR A 104 36.24 0.33 26.87
C TYR A 104 35.47 1.40 26.09
N LEU A 105 35.99 2.60 25.91
CA LEU A 105 35.39 3.61 25.05
C LEU A 105 35.25 3.10 23.62
N PRO A 106 36.30 2.78 22.88
CA PRO A 106 36.15 2.18 21.54
C PRO A 106 35.44 0.81 21.56
N MET A 107 35.68 -0.03 22.58
CA MET A 107 35.05 -1.36 22.65
C MET A 107 33.53 -1.30 22.74
N LEU A 108 32.96 -0.34 23.45
CA LEU A 108 31.52 -0.18 23.63
C LEU A 108 30.86 0.58 22.46
N PHE A 109 31.55 1.60 21.91
CA PHE A 109 30.98 2.46 20.88
C PHE A 109 31.15 1.94 19.44
N LEU A 110 32.25 1.21 19.12
CA LEU A 110 32.44 0.65 17.77
C LEU A 110 31.31 -0.29 17.34
N PRO A 111 30.84 -1.24 18.19
CA PRO A 111 29.71 -2.08 17.85
C PRO A 111 28.40 -1.28 17.64
N LEU A 112 28.16 -0.24 18.45
CA LEU A 112 27.01 0.66 18.28
C LEU A 112 27.06 1.41 16.95
N LEU A 113 28.22 1.97 16.58
CA LEU A 113 28.39 2.60 15.27
C LEU A 113 28.14 1.59 14.13
N GLY A 114 28.51 0.32 14.32
CA GLY A 114 28.16 -0.77 13.40
C GLY A 114 26.64 -0.92 13.23
N VAL A 115 25.87 -0.85 14.31
CA VAL A 115 24.40 -0.85 14.27
C VAL A 115 23.89 0.36 13.49
N TYR A 116 24.39 1.57 13.75
CA TYR A 116 23.97 2.78 13.04
C TYR A 116 24.27 2.73 11.53
N ILE A 117 25.44 2.22 11.17
CA ILE A 117 25.82 1.99 9.78
C ILE A 117 24.88 0.96 9.14
N ALA A 118 24.63 -0.17 9.82
CA ALA A 118 23.76 -1.22 9.32
C ALA A 118 22.31 -0.74 9.11
N LEU A 119 21.78 0.09 10.00
CA LEU A 119 20.44 0.69 9.87
C LEU A 119 20.38 1.70 8.71
N SER A 120 21.46 2.45 8.48
CA SER A 120 21.56 3.47 7.43
C SER A 120 21.76 2.88 6.03
N MET A 121 22.20 1.62 5.92
CA MET A 121 22.43 0.96 4.62
C MET A 121 21.14 0.85 3.80
N GLY A 122 21.21 1.20 2.52
CA GLY A 122 20.08 1.13 1.57
C GLY A 122 19.00 2.18 1.79
N LYS A 123 19.28 3.22 2.57
CA LYS A 123 18.44 4.41 2.74
C LYS A 123 18.89 5.53 1.80
N SER A 124 18.02 6.54 1.60
CA SER A 124 18.34 7.73 0.77
C SER A 124 19.56 8.50 1.30
N GLU A 125 20.13 9.36 0.46
CA GLU A 125 21.31 10.18 0.81
C GLU A 125 21.04 11.13 1.98
N ASP A 126 19.82 11.66 2.08
CA ASP A 126 19.38 12.59 3.12
C ASP A 126 18.88 11.90 4.40
N TYR A 127 18.94 10.57 4.44
CA TYR A 127 18.49 9.82 5.61
C TYR A 127 19.26 10.22 6.86
N ARG A 128 18.53 10.54 7.93
CA ARG A 128 19.04 10.79 9.29
C ARG A 128 18.49 9.74 10.25
N LEU A 129 19.29 9.29 11.17
CA LEU A 129 18.86 8.44 12.27
C LEU A 129 17.77 9.14 13.09
N SER A 130 16.74 8.41 13.49
CA SER A 130 15.71 8.95 14.39
C SER A 130 16.31 9.35 15.74
N ARG A 131 15.71 10.31 16.42
CA ARG A 131 16.13 10.72 17.77
C ARG A 131 16.10 9.56 18.76
N GLU A 132 15.11 8.69 18.63
CA GLU A 132 14.98 7.47 19.44
C GLU A 132 16.16 6.52 19.28
N THR A 133 16.65 6.34 18.06
CA THR A 133 17.86 5.54 17.79
C THR A 133 19.09 6.20 18.40
N GLY A 134 19.14 7.54 18.43
CA GLY A 134 20.21 8.30 19.08
C GLY A 134 20.30 8.08 20.60
N ILE A 135 19.16 7.87 21.27
CA ILE A 135 19.08 7.57 22.71
C ILE A 135 19.86 6.29 23.04
N LEU A 136 19.98 5.35 22.10
CA LEU A 136 20.75 4.12 22.29
C LEU A 136 22.23 4.38 22.65
N SER A 137 22.78 5.56 22.30
CA SER A 137 24.14 5.97 22.66
C SER A 137 24.34 6.25 24.17
N ILE A 138 23.25 6.42 24.91
CA ILE A 138 23.30 6.59 26.35
C ILE A 138 23.78 5.31 27.04
N ILE A 139 23.41 4.14 26.53
CA ILE A 139 23.79 2.86 27.13
C ILE A 139 25.31 2.67 27.20
N PRO A 140 26.06 2.73 26.07
CA PRO A 140 27.52 2.60 26.15
C PRO A 140 28.18 3.75 26.90
N ALA A 141 27.58 4.94 26.94
CA ALA A 141 28.11 6.06 27.75
C ALA A 141 28.02 5.77 29.25
N VAL A 142 26.87 5.25 29.70
CA VAL A 142 26.71 4.83 31.12
C VAL A 142 27.63 3.65 31.46
N LEU A 143 27.70 2.64 30.59
CA LEU A 143 28.61 1.50 30.79
C LEU A 143 30.06 1.95 30.85
N PHE A 144 30.46 2.89 29.98
CA PHE A 144 31.82 3.45 30.01
C PHE A 144 32.10 4.25 31.30
N LEU A 145 31.12 5.02 31.77
CA LEU A 145 31.25 5.73 33.06
C LEU A 145 31.45 4.74 34.21
N LEU A 146 30.68 3.65 34.23
CA LEU A 146 30.85 2.58 35.23
C LEU A 146 32.25 1.95 35.14
N VAL A 147 32.79 1.74 33.93
CA VAL A 147 34.15 1.18 33.77
C VAL A 147 35.22 2.13 34.34
N ILE A 148 35.13 3.44 34.03
CA ILE A 148 36.11 4.41 34.51
C ILE A 148 36.06 4.57 36.03
N THR A 149 34.89 4.46 36.64
CA THR A 149 34.67 4.56 38.09
C THR A 149 34.83 3.22 38.82
N ASN A 150 35.29 2.16 38.13
CA ASN A 150 35.41 0.82 38.72
C ASN A 150 36.26 0.77 40.00
N ASP A 151 37.25 1.64 40.14
CA ASP A 151 38.08 1.72 41.37
C ASP A 151 37.27 2.11 42.62
N LEU A 152 36.10 2.78 42.45
CA LEU A 152 35.21 3.17 43.55
C LEU A 152 34.28 2.04 44.00
N HIS A 153 33.78 1.24 43.05
CA HIS A 153 32.72 0.27 43.34
C HIS A 153 33.12 -1.21 43.09
N GLN A 154 34.19 -1.46 42.34
CA GLN A 154 34.73 -2.79 41.98
C GLN A 154 33.65 -3.79 41.51
N GLN A 155 32.67 -3.34 40.72
CA GLN A 155 31.55 -4.19 40.24
C GLN A 155 31.81 -4.80 38.86
N ILE A 156 32.85 -4.31 38.14
CA ILE A 156 33.21 -4.82 36.81
C ILE A 156 34.45 -5.73 36.95
N PHE A 157 35.48 -5.23 37.63
CA PHE A 157 36.72 -5.94 37.90
C PHE A 157 37.01 -5.89 39.40
N ALA A 158 37.10 -7.05 40.03
CA ALA A 158 37.60 -7.17 41.40
C ALA A 158 39.10 -7.50 41.41
N PHE A 159 39.90 -6.68 42.06
CA PHE A 159 41.32 -6.91 42.18
C PHE A 159 41.60 -7.68 43.48
N LYS A 160 42.34 -8.79 43.40
CA LYS A 160 42.60 -9.69 44.55
C LYS A 160 43.34 -9.07 45.74
N SER A 161 44.05 -7.97 45.52
CA SER A 161 44.82 -7.30 46.58
C SER A 161 44.03 -6.30 47.43
N GLY A 162 42.78 -5.99 47.10
CA GLY A 162 41.95 -5.03 47.87
C GLY A 162 42.48 -3.60 47.91
N VAL A 163 43.67 -3.33 47.40
CA VAL A 163 44.32 -2.01 47.45
C VAL A 163 44.22 -1.34 46.08
N PRO A 164 43.51 -0.21 45.95
CA PRO A 164 43.46 0.58 44.72
C PRO A 164 44.89 1.06 44.40
N GLY A 165 45.44 0.63 43.27
CA GLY A 165 46.74 1.11 42.78
C GLY A 165 47.83 0.06 42.55
N LEU A 166 47.66 -1.19 42.93
CA LEU A 166 48.61 -2.27 42.64
C LEU A 166 48.56 -2.77 41.19
N PRO A 167 49.72 -3.26 40.64
CA PRO A 167 49.82 -3.57 39.22
C PRO A 167 48.83 -4.62 38.78
N VAL A 168 48.19 -4.39 37.62
CA VAL A 168 47.33 -5.34 36.91
C VAL A 168 48.22 -6.38 36.24
N SER A 169 48.90 -7.17 37.00
CA SER A 169 49.62 -8.36 36.52
C SER A 169 48.81 -9.61 36.93
N GLY A 170 47.81 -9.96 36.10
CA GLY A 170 47.30 -11.31 36.10
C GLY A 170 46.28 -11.74 37.16
N THR A 171 45.77 -10.88 38.06
CA THR A 171 44.97 -11.29 39.21
C THR A 171 43.71 -10.45 39.43
N TYR A 172 42.89 -10.33 38.42
CA TYR A 172 41.55 -9.77 38.60
C TYR A 172 40.49 -10.80 38.16
N SER A 173 39.33 -10.73 38.79
CA SER A 173 38.13 -11.52 38.40
C SER A 173 37.08 -10.63 37.76
N TYR A 174 36.39 -11.19 36.80
CA TYR A 174 35.26 -10.55 36.15
C TYR A 174 34.01 -10.66 37.02
N LEU A 175 33.29 -9.56 37.16
CA LEU A 175 32.06 -9.45 37.94
C LEU A 175 30.83 -9.24 37.01
N PRO A 176 29.58 -9.30 37.52
CA PRO A 176 28.38 -9.28 36.68
C PRO A 176 28.29 -8.12 35.70
N LEU A 177 28.70 -6.91 36.07
CA LEU A 177 28.68 -5.75 35.17
C LEU A 177 29.60 -5.91 33.96
N TYR A 178 30.68 -6.69 34.05
CA TYR A 178 31.51 -7.04 32.89
C TYR A 178 30.74 -7.82 31.85
N PHE A 179 29.90 -8.77 32.28
CA PHE A 179 29.09 -9.57 31.37
C PHE A 179 27.99 -8.73 30.72
N ILE A 180 27.51 -7.67 31.37
CA ILE A 180 26.61 -6.70 30.75
C ILE A 180 27.32 -5.92 29.63
N CYS A 181 28.55 -5.44 29.87
CA CYS A 181 29.37 -4.81 28.84
C CYS A 181 29.63 -5.76 27.67
N LEU A 182 29.96 -7.02 27.93
CA LEU A 182 30.19 -8.04 26.93
C LEU A 182 28.90 -8.34 26.15
N GLY A 183 27.79 -8.49 26.84
CA GLY A 183 26.47 -8.69 26.25
C GLY A 183 26.06 -7.54 25.32
N TRP A 184 26.34 -6.30 25.71
CA TRP A 184 26.15 -5.12 24.86
C TRP A 184 26.97 -5.21 23.56
N MET A 185 28.27 -5.50 23.67
CA MET A 185 29.17 -5.59 22.51
C MET A 185 28.72 -6.69 21.56
N VAL A 186 28.47 -7.90 22.08
CA VAL A 186 28.05 -9.06 21.29
C VAL A 186 26.66 -8.83 20.69
N GLY A 187 25.73 -8.27 21.46
CA GLY A 187 24.38 -7.95 21.00
C GLY A 187 24.36 -6.96 19.84
N CYS A 188 25.13 -5.87 19.93
CA CYS A 188 25.27 -4.91 18.82
C CYS A 188 25.91 -5.54 17.58
N MET A 189 26.94 -6.37 17.76
CA MET A 189 27.58 -7.09 16.64
C MET A 189 26.62 -8.08 15.99
N ALA A 190 25.91 -8.88 16.77
CA ALA A 190 24.91 -9.84 16.27
C ALA A 190 23.78 -9.13 15.54
N PHE A 191 23.26 -8.04 16.09
CA PHE A 191 22.24 -7.23 15.43
C PHE A 191 22.73 -6.68 14.08
N SER A 192 23.94 -6.15 14.03
CA SER A 192 24.56 -5.64 12.80
C SER A 192 24.67 -6.76 11.74
N LEU A 193 25.06 -7.98 12.15
CA LEU A 193 25.12 -9.14 11.24
C LEU A 193 23.74 -9.55 10.72
N VAL A 194 22.71 -9.57 11.58
CA VAL A 194 21.34 -9.86 11.14
C VAL A 194 20.87 -8.84 10.12
N CYS A 195 21.16 -7.55 10.36
CA CYS A 195 20.83 -6.49 9.40
C CYS A 195 21.58 -6.67 8.06
N LEU A 196 22.85 -6.99 8.10
CA LEU A 196 23.66 -7.30 6.91
C LEU A 196 23.07 -8.49 6.14
N PHE A 197 22.76 -9.58 6.84
CA PHE A 197 22.19 -10.79 6.24
C PHE A 197 20.86 -10.53 5.54
N ARG A 198 19.97 -9.77 6.19
CA ARG A 198 18.67 -9.37 5.60
C ARG A 198 18.85 -8.57 4.31
N LYS A 199 19.88 -7.73 4.22
CA LYS A 199 20.16 -6.90 3.04
C LYS A 199 20.84 -7.64 1.90
N ILE A 200 21.51 -8.76 2.17
CA ILE A 200 22.10 -9.65 1.13
C ILE A 200 21.02 -10.38 0.33
N ARG A 201 19.83 -10.63 0.92
CA ARG A 201 18.71 -11.36 0.28
C ARG A 201 18.04 -10.62 -0.87
N ILE A 202 18.40 -9.39 -1.18
CA ILE A 202 17.90 -8.67 -2.36
C ILE A 202 18.55 -9.31 -3.60
N PRO A 203 17.74 -9.83 -4.57
CA PRO A 203 18.24 -10.59 -5.70
C PRO A 203 19.01 -9.70 -6.67
N SER A 204 20.30 -9.69 -6.53
CA SER A 204 21.23 -9.19 -7.54
C SER A 204 22.43 -10.14 -7.53
N GLY A 205 22.54 -10.94 -8.57
CA GLY A 205 23.33 -12.16 -8.73
C GLY A 205 24.83 -12.14 -8.45
N GLU A 206 25.36 -11.31 -7.57
CA GLU A 206 26.78 -11.26 -7.23
C GLU A 206 27.08 -11.99 -5.92
N ARG A 207 27.71 -13.16 -6.01
CA ARG A 207 28.29 -13.93 -4.87
C ARG A 207 29.17 -13.07 -3.94
N LYS A 208 29.74 -11.98 -4.42
CA LYS A 208 30.63 -11.07 -3.66
C LYS A 208 29.94 -10.36 -2.50
N ARG A 209 28.62 -10.23 -2.49
CA ARG A 209 27.86 -9.57 -1.41
C ARG A 209 27.85 -10.34 -0.08
N ILE A 210 28.23 -11.60 -0.10
CA ILE A 210 28.33 -12.42 1.11
C ILE A 210 29.58 -12.11 1.95
N THR A 211 30.60 -11.48 1.34
CA THR A 211 31.90 -11.24 1.98
C THR A 211 31.81 -10.43 3.28
N PRO A 212 31.05 -9.31 3.38
CA PRO A 212 30.96 -8.57 4.65
C PRO A 212 30.35 -9.41 5.78
N PHE A 213 29.39 -10.26 5.47
CA PHE A 213 28.76 -11.16 6.43
C PHE A 213 29.75 -12.22 6.93
N VAL A 214 30.50 -12.84 6.03
CA VAL A 214 31.53 -13.84 6.39
C VAL A 214 32.60 -13.20 7.28
N LEU A 215 33.06 -11.99 6.96
CA LEU A 215 34.01 -11.25 7.79
C LEU A 215 33.45 -10.92 9.17
N GLY A 216 32.16 -10.57 9.25
CA GLY A 216 31.48 -10.30 10.51
C GLY A 216 31.35 -11.57 11.38
N CYS A 217 31.01 -12.71 10.78
CA CYS A 217 31.02 -14.00 11.47
C CYS A 217 32.42 -14.38 11.95
N ALA A 218 33.44 -14.14 11.12
CA ALA A 218 34.84 -14.37 11.49
C ALA A 218 35.27 -13.47 12.66
N MET A 219 34.77 -12.22 12.72
CA MET A 219 35.02 -11.31 13.84
C MET A 219 34.43 -11.81 15.15
N LEU A 220 33.19 -12.29 15.13
CA LEU A 220 32.56 -12.91 16.32
C LEU A 220 33.29 -14.18 16.75
N LEU A 221 33.62 -15.05 15.79
CA LEU A 221 34.36 -16.28 16.07
C LEU A 221 35.73 -15.98 16.70
N TYR A 222 36.46 -15.00 16.14
CA TYR A 222 37.73 -14.55 16.71
C TYR A 222 37.55 -14.04 18.14
N GLY A 223 36.50 -13.24 18.42
CA GLY A 223 36.20 -12.77 19.77
C GLY A 223 35.98 -13.91 20.77
N ILE A 224 35.19 -14.91 20.40
CA ILE A 224 34.94 -16.11 21.22
C ILE A 224 36.23 -16.88 21.48
N LEU A 225 37.00 -17.15 20.44
CA LEU A 225 38.26 -17.90 20.54
C LEU A 225 39.31 -17.13 21.38
N TYR A 226 39.34 -15.80 21.28
CA TYR A 226 40.23 -14.98 22.09
C TYR A 226 39.85 -14.98 23.57
N LEU A 227 38.54 -14.86 23.88
CA LEU A 227 38.00 -14.92 25.24
C LEU A 227 38.16 -16.30 25.88
N SER A 228 38.08 -17.38 25.09
CA SER A 228 38.32 -18.77 25.55
C SER A 228 39.77 -19.00 26.03
N GLY A 229 40.66 -18.03 25.82
CA GLY A 229 42.01 -18.08 26.33
C GLY A 229 42.97 -19.02 25.58
N ILE A 230 42.58 -19.54 24.40
CA ILE A 230 43.37 -20.48 23.60
C ILE A 230 44.77 -19.90 23.29
N PRO A 231 45.87 -20.54 23.77
CA PRO A 231 47.22 -19.97 23.61
C PRO A 231 47.60 -19.76 22.16
N ALA A 232 47.24 -20.67 21.27
CA ALA A 232 47.54 -20.58 19.83
C ALA A 232 46.91 -19.32 19.21
N VAL A 233 45.65 -18.97 19.56
CA VAL A 233 44.96 -17.78 19.04
C VAL A 233 45.69 -16.52 19.49
N ARG A 234 46.07 -16.43 20.78
CA ARG A 234 46.84 -15.30 21.32
C ARG A 234 48.25 -15.25 20.74
N TRP A 235 48.83 -16.38 20.41
CA TRP A 235 50.16 -16.44 19.78
C TRP A 235 50.13 -15.93 18.35
N TRP A 236 49.27 -16.46 17.52
CA TRP A 236 49.27 -16.15 16.07
C TRP A 236 48.57 -14.83 15.75
N PHE A 237 47.40 -14.57 16.33
CA PHE A 237 46.57 -13.39 16.03
C PHE A 237 46.70 -12.24 17.04
N GLY A 238 47.23 -12.46 18.19
CA GLY A 238 47.78 -11.65 19.28
C GLY A 238 47.00 -10.45 19.75
N ASP A 239 47.21 -9.32 19.12
CA ASP A 239 46.67 -8.05 19.60
C ASP A 239 45.20 -7.92 19.27
N MET A 240 44.32 -8.16 20.24
CA MET A 240 42.87 -8.04 20.08
C MET A 240 42.45 -6.71 19.44
N ASN A 241 43.01 -5.59 19.90
CA ASN A 241 42.72 -4.23 19.42
C ASN A 241 42.98 -4.10 17.91
N VAL A 242 44.18 -4.53 17.47
CA VAL A 242 44.60 -4.45 16.07
C VAL A 242 43.70 -5.33 15.20
N MET A 243 43.42 -6.55 15.67
CA MET A 243 42.63 -7.52 14.90
C MET A 243 41.18 -7.04 14.72
N PHE A 244 40.56 -6.52 15.78
CA PHE A 244 39.22 -5.93 15.67
C PHE A 244 39.19 -4.72 14.73
N CYS A 245 40.19 -3.81 14.85
CA CYS A 245 40.28 -2.65 13.94
C CYS A 245 40.41 -3.09 12.47
N LEU A 246 41.25 -4.10 12.18
CA LEU A 246 41.41 -4.64 10.83
C LEU A 246 40.12 -5.28 10.32
N LEU A 247 39.41 -6.04 11.16
CA LEU A 247 38.16 -6.68 10.79
C LEU A 247 37.05 -5.66 10.55
N TYR A 248 36.91 -4.63 11.41
CA TYR A 248 35.95 -3.53 11.18
C TYR A 248 36.24 -2.82 9.85
N ALA A 249 37.50 -2.42 9.61
CA ALA A 249 37.87 -1.79 8.34
C ALA A 249 37.59 -2.69 7.14
N ALA A 250 37.92 -3.99 7.23
CA ALA A 250 37.66 -4.97 6.19
C ALA A 250 36.16 -5.17 5.89
N ILE A 251 35.31 -5.22 6.94
CA ILE A 251 33.86 -5.32 6.81
C ILE A 251 33.31 -4.09 6.08
N TYR A 252 33.68 -2.88 6.53
CA TYR A 252 33.17 -1.66 5.90
C TYR A 252 33.70 -1.48 4.48
N GLU A 253 34.97 -1.76 4.24
CA GLU A 253 35.52 -1.72 2.89
C GLU A 253 34.85 -2.74 1.95
N SER A 254 34.52 -3.92 2.48
CA SER A 254 33.76 -4.92 1.75
C SER A 254 32.33 -4.44 1.46
N CYS A 255 31.66 -3.78 2.41
CA CYS A 255 30.34 -3.17 2.20
C CYS A 255 30.39 -2.07 1.10
N ILE A 256 31.46 -1.26 1.08
CA ILE A 256 31.67 -0.23 0.06
C ILE A 256 31.86 -0.89 -1.32
N ARG A 257 32.73 -1.89 -1.42
CA ARG A 257 33.00 -2.61 -2.67
C ARG A 257 31.80 -3.37 -3.20
N CYS A 258 30.98 -3.92 -2.31
CA CYS A 258 29.73 -4.59 -2.66
C CYS A 258 28.54 -3.65 -2.92
N ARG A 259 28.78 -2.33 -2.95
CA ARG A 259 27.76 -1.28 -3.16
C ARG A 259 26.60 -1.32 -2.14
N MET A 260 26.83 -1.88 -0.97
CA MET A 260 25.88 -1.82 0.17
C MET A 260 25.92 -0.46 0.84
N ILE A 261 27.08 0.21 0.80
CA ILE A 261 27.30 1.58 1.21
C ILE A 261 27.39 2.44 -0.06
N PRO A 262 26.53 3.47 -0.22
CA PRO A 262 26.56 4.37 -1.36
C PRO A 262 27.92 5.10 -1.41
N SER A 263 28.66 4.86 -2.47
CA SER A 263 29.99 5.42 -2.65
C SER A 263 30.20 5.95 -4.04
N ASN A 264 31.09 6.94 -4.14
CA ASN A 264 31.52 7.58 -5.39
C ASN A 264 32.53 6.74 -6.18
N THR A 265 32.76 5.49 -5.75
CA THR A 265 33.72 4.60 -6.41
C THR A 265 33.08 3.89 -7.60
N GLY A 266 33.76 3.92 -8.77
CA GLY A 266 33.31 3.28 -10.00
C GLY A 266 32.25 4.07 -10.78
N TYR A 267 31.97 5.34 -10.42
CA TYR A 267 31.01 6.18 -11.15
C TYR A 267 31.47 6.44 -12.58
N VAL A 268 32.77 6.58 -12.82
CA VAL A 268 33.36 6.77 -14.17
C VAL A 268 33.03 5.59 -15.06
N GLU A 269 33.27 4.38 -14.59
CA GLU A 269 32.97 3.14 -15.32
C GLU A 269 31.48 2.96 -15.55
N LEU A 270 30.65 3.31 -14.53
CA LEU A 270 29.20 3.26 -14.64
C LEU A 270 28.70 4.29 -15.66
N PHE A 271 29.25 5.50 -15.62
CA PHE A 271 28.89 6.57 -16.55
C PHE A 271 29.31 6.23 -17.97
N GLU A 272 30.53 5.74 -18.17
CA GLU A 272 31.01 5.26 -19.47
C GLU A 272 30.17 4.12 -20.03
N ALA A 273 29.71 3.19 -19.16
CA ALA A 273 28.86 2.07 -19.56
C ALA A 273 27.38 2.43 -19.74
N SER A 274 26.99 3.67 -19.41
CA SER A 274 25.60 4.13 -19.53
C SER A 274 25.13 4.08 -20.98
N THR A 275 23.86 3.64 -21.15
CA THR A 275 23.14 3.69 -22.42
C THR A 275 22.59 5.08 -22.76
N LEU A 276 22.62 6.01 -21.79
CA LEU A 276 22.25 7.40 -22.02
C LEU A 276 23.38 8.12 -22.78
N ALA A 277 23.06 8.79 -23.87
CA ALA A 277 23.99 9.62 -24.60
C ALA A 277 24.27 10.91 -23.80
N ALA A 278 25.21 10.85 -22.86
CA ALA A 278 25.53 11.95 -21.95
C ALA A 278 27.03 12.17 -21.81
N CYS A 279 27.42 13.42 -21.54
CA CYS A 279 28.78 13.85 -21.27
C CYS A 279 28.81 14.76 -20.03
N ILE A 280 29.95 14.81 -19.36
CA ILE A 280 30.25 15.83 -18.34
C ILE A 280 31.35 16.70 -18.87
N ALA A 281 31.12 18.01 -18.90
CA ALA A 281 32.09 19.00 -19.30
C ALA A 281 32.55 19.84 -18.08
N ASP A 282 33.78 20.34 -18.13
CA ASP A 282 34.29 21.30 -17.16
C ASP A 282 33.71 22.71 -17.38
N ARG A 283 34.10 23.65 -16.52
CA ARG A 283 33.66 25.07 -16.67
C ARG A 283 34.09 25.71 -17.98
N SER A 284 35.10 25.18 -18.66
CA SER A 284 35.57 25.64 -19.97
C SER A 284 34.81 25.00 -21.14
N GLY A 285 33.85 24.11 -20.87
CA GLY A 285 33.10 23.38 -21.90
C GLY A 285 33.86 22.17 -22.47
N ARG A 286 35.04 21.84 -21.94
CA ARG A 286 35.82 20.66 -22.36
C ARG A 286 35.20 19.41 -21.74
N ILE A 287 34.93 18.39 -22.55
CA ILE A 287 34.36 17.12 -22.10
C ILE A 287 35.39 16.32 -21.29
N VAL A 288 35.06 16.10 -20.02
CA VAL A 288 35.88 15.32 -19.06
C VAL A 288 35.48 13.86 -19.05
N LEU A 289 34.16 13.56 -19.10
CA LEU A 289 33.61 12.23 -19.10
C LEU A 289 32.58 12.09 -20.22
N ARG A 290 32.58 10.90 -20.85
CA ARG A 290 31.68 10.59 -21.96
C ARG A 290 31.10 9.20 -21.78
N SER A 291 29.78 9.05 -21.93
CA SER A 291 29.14 7.73 -21.98
C SER A 291 29.43 7.04 -23.32
N ARG A 292 29.37 5.72 -23.33
CA ARG A 292 29.57 4.92 -24.55
C ARG A 292 28.54 5.24 -25.65
N ALA A 293 27.32 5.60 -25.23
CA ALA A 293 26.23 5.97 -26.14
C ALA A 293 26.37 7.38 -26.71
N ALA A 294 27.20 8.23 -26.11
CA ALA A 294 27.41 9.61 -26.60
C ALA A 294 28.36 9.61 -27.81
N GLY A 295 27.89 10.13 -28.92
CA GLY A 295 28.66 10.29 -30.15
C GLY A 295 29.94 11.12 -29.95
N LYS A 296 30.96 10.91 -30.80
CA LYS A 296 32.22 11.64 -30.73
C LYS A 296 32.01 13.14 -30.97
N ASP A 297 30.97 13.51 -31.72
CA ASP A 297 30.66 14.87 -32.13
C ASP A 297 29.79 15.66 -31.15
N MET A 298 29.63 15.14 -29.92
CA MET A 298 28.87 15.82 -28.89
C MET A 298 29.68 16.99 -28.32
N THR A 299 29.19 18.23 -28.54
CA THR A 299 29.78 19.46 -28.01
C THR A 299 28.96 19.98 -26.85
N CYS A 300 29.59 20.71 -25.94
CA CYS A 300 28.88 21.37 -24.85
C CYS A 300 28.21 22.66 -25.38
N PRO A 301 26.86 22.76 -25.40
CA PRO A 301 26.19 24.02 -25.69
C PRO A 301 26.51 25.07 -24.62
N GLN A 302 26.51 26.32 -24.96
CA GLN A 302 26.56 27.40 -23.97
C GLN A 302 25.34 27.33 -23.04
N GLU A 303 25.48 27.88 -21.87
CA GLU A 303 24.46 27.78 -20.81
C GLU A 303 23.07 28.21 -21.32
N GLY A 304 22.08 27.29 -21.18
CA GLY A 304 20.70 27.53 -21.63
C GLY A 304 20.43 27.31 -23.12
N GLN A 305 21.43 27.07 -23.96
CA GLN A 305 21.22 26.78 -25.39
C GLN A 305 20.82 25.30 -25.58
N ARG A 306 19.79 25.11 -26.40
CA ARG A 306 19.35 23.80 -26.90
C ARG A 306 19.67 23.71 -28.36
N ILE A 307 20.58 22.85 -28.74
CA ILE A 307 20.97 22.63 -30.13
C ILE A 307 20.16 21.44 -30.65
N VAL A 308 19.33 21.71 -31.69
CA VAL A 308 18.64 20.63 -32.41
C VAL A 308 19.43 20.36 -33.67
N ARG A 309 19.90 19.13 -33.84
CA ARG A 309 20.61 18.69 -35.04
C ARG A 309 19.63 18.33 -36.17
N PRO A 310 20.09 18.35 -37.43
CA PRO A 310 19.27 17.96 -38.59
C PRO A 310 18.75 16.52 -38.51
N ASP A 311 19.44 15.66 -37.79
CA ASP A 311 19.07 14.26 -37.55
C ASP A 311 17.90 14.07 -36.54
N GLY A 312 17.35 15.16 -36.00
CA GLY A 312 16.28 15.17 -35.02
C GLY A 312 16.76 14.88 -33.59
N MET A 313 18.05 14.95 -33.35
CA MET A 313 18.65 14.84 -32.02
C MET A 313 18.79 16.21 -31.37
N ARG A 314 18.33 16.35 -30.14
CA ARG A 314 18.48 17.56 -29.33
C ARG A 314 19.58 17.39 -28.30
N ILE A 315 20.55 18.26 -28.29
CA ILE A 315 21.59 18.37 -27.27
C ILE A 315 21.16 19.43 -26.26
N SER A 316 21.13 19.07 -25.00
CA SER A 316 20.79 19.95 -23.87
C SER A 316 21.92 19.95 -22.87
N SER A 317 22.12 21.06 -22.17
CA SER A 317 23.09 21.19 -21.08
C SER A 317 22.43 21.77 -19.83
N ALA A 318 22.91 21.34 -18.65
CA ALA A 318 22.55 21.93 -17.37
C ALA A 318 23.81 22.12 -16.51
N PRO A 319 23.90 23.23 -15.74
CA PRO A 319 25.02 23.46 -14.84
C PRO A 319 25.03 22.45 -13.69
N ILE A 320 26.21 21.95 -13.37
CA ILE A 320 26.48 21.10 -12.21
C ILE A 320 27.64 21.71 -11.39
N SER A 321 27.82 21.23 -10.15
CA SER A 321 28.94 21.67 -9.33
C SER A 321 30.26 21.32 -10.01
N GLY A 322 30.94 22.33 -10.59
CA GLY A 322 32.24 22.18 -11.25
C GLY A 322 32.22 22.13 -12.79
N GLY A 323 31.04 22.23 -13.43
CA GLY A 323 30.93 22.22 -14.90
C GLY A 323 29.50 22.07 -15.41
N TYR A 324 29.34 21.32 -16.47
CA TYR A 324 28.06 21.09 -17.14
C TYR A 324 27.79 19.61 -17.38
N ALA A 325 26.55 19.16 -17.12
CA ALA A 325 26.03 17.91 -17.63
C ALA A 325 25.40 18.16 -19.01
N VAL A 326 25.80 17.38 -20.00
CA VAL A 326 25.33 17.47 -21.39
C VAL A 326 24.72 16.15 -21.76
N TRP A 327 23.51 16.16 -22.34
CA TRP A 327 22.84 14.95 -22.80
C TRP A 327 22.17 15.16 -24.14
N GLN A 328 21.93 14.06 -24.82
CA GLN A 328 21.31 14.03 -26.14
C GLN A 328 20.00 13.26 -26.07
N ASP A 329 18.91 13.88 -26.52
CA ASP A 329 17.57 13.32 -26.60
C ASP A 329 17.15 13.13 -28.05
N ASN A 330 16.53 12.01 -28.38
CA ASN A 330 15.92 11.81 -29.68
C ASN A 330 14.52 12.44 -29.70
N VAL A 331 14.46 13.69 -30.22
CA VAL A 331 13.21 14.47 -30.29
C VAL A 331 12.28 13.94 -31.40
N ARG A 332 12.83 13.26 -32.41
CA ARG A 332 12.05 12.69 -33.53
C ARG A 332 11.11 11.60 -33.03
N GLN A 333 11.64 10.66 -32.25
CA GLN A 333 10.80 9.60 -31.65
C GLN A 333 9.74 10.17 -30.71
N LEU A 334 10.08 11.21 -29.95
CA LEU A 334 9.13 11.89 -29.06
C LEU A 334 8.01 12.58 -29.85
N ALA A 335 8.36 13.24 -30.96
CA ALA A 335 7.39 13.87 -31.86
C ALA A 335 6.47 12.83 -32.52
N GLU A 336 7.03 11.73 -33.01
CA GLU A 336 6.25 10.63 -33.59
C GLU A 336 5.30 9.98 -32.57
N LEU A 337 5.80 9.70 -31.34
CA LEU A 337 4.97 9.17 -30.25
C LEU A 337 3.86 10.15 -29.86
N ARG A 338 4.15 11.46 -29.80
CA ARG A 338 3.15 12.49 -29.52
C ARG A 338 2.08 12.54 -30.60
N THR A 339 2.47 12.45 -31.87
CA THR A 339 1.53 12.42 -32.99
C THR A 339 0.64 11.17 -32.92
N ARG A 340 1.22 10.00 -32.67
CA ARG A 340 0.45 8.75 -32.46
C ARG A 340 -0.49 8.83 -31.27
N LEU A 341 0.00 9.40 -30.16
CA LEU A 341 -0.83 9.59 -28.95
C LEU A 341 -2.03 10.51 -29.24
N ASN A 342 -1.82 11.60 -29.96
CA ASN A 342 -2.89 12.52 -30.33
C ASN A 342 -3.89 11.84 -31.28
N ALA A 343 -3.41 11.10 -32.27
CA ALA A 343 -4.27 10.34 -33.18
C ALA A 343 -5.12 9.30 -32.44
N ASN A 344 -4.50 8.53 -31.53
CA ASN A 344 -5.22 7.56 -30.69
C ASN A 344 -6.24 8.24 -29.78
N LYS A 345 -5.89 9.41 -29.22
CA LYS A 345 -6.82 10.19 -28.39
C LYS A 345 -8.05 10.63 -29.19
N GLU A 346 -7.84 11.15 -30.39
CA GLU A 346 -8.95 11.55 -31.26
C GLU A 346 -9.82 10.35 -31.67
N GLU A 347 -9.21 9.19 -31.94
CA GLU A 347 -9.93 7.96 -32.24
C GLU A 347 -10.75 7.48 -31.04
N MET A 348 -10.16 7.49 -29.84
CA MET A 348 -10.89 7.17 -28.61
C MET A 348 -12.09 8.09 -28.38
N GLU A 349 -11.94 9.40 -28.59
CA GLU A 349 -13.05 10.36 -28.45
C GLU A 349 -14.16 10.08 -29.48
N ARG A 350 -13.81 9.77 -30.73
CA ARG A 350 -14.77 9.38 -31.76
C ARG A 350 -15.51 8.09 -31.36
N ASN A 351 -14.78 7.09 -30.89
CA ASN A 351 -15.36 5.80 -30.46
C ASN A 351 -16.25 5.97 -29.23
N LYS A 352 -15.84 6.80 -28.27
CA LYS A 352 -16.66 7.16 -27.10
C LYS A 352 -17.97 7.82 -27.50
N LYS A 353 -17.93 8.74 -28.48
CA LYS A 353 -19.15 9.38 -29.01
C LYS A 353 -20.06 8.35 -29.68
N LYS A 354 -19.51 7.51 -30.56
CA LYS A 354 -20.30 6.43 -31.22
C LYS A 354 -20.93 5.47 -30.21
N LEU A 355 -20.19 5.09 -29.17
CA LEU A 355 -20.69 4.21 -28.12
C LEU A 355 -21.83 4.86 -27.33
N LYS A 356 -21.68 6.16 -27.02
CA LYS A 356 -22.73 6.93 -26.33
C LYS A 356 -24.00 7.02 -27.19
N ASP A 357 -23.86 7.31 -28.48
CA ASP A 357 -25.00 7.41 -29.41
C ASP A 357 -25.68 6.04 -29.58
N ALA A 358 -24.89 4.97 -29.71
CA ALA A 358 -25.42 3.58 -29.76
C ALA A 358 -26.16 3.20 -28.47
N TYR A 359 -25.60 3.58 -27.29
CA TYR A 359 -26.26 3.34 -26.00
C TYR A 359 -27.63 4.05 -25.90
N LEU A 360 -27.69 5.33 -26.33
CA LEU A 360 -28.93 6.08 -26.32
C LEU A 360 -30.00 5.44 -27.23
N VAL A 361 -29.60 5.01 -28.42
CA VAL A 361 -30.51 4.29 -29.36
C VAL A 361 -30.99 2.99 -28.73
N GLN A 362 -30.08 2.19 -28.17
CA GLN A 362 -30.44 0.92 -27.53
C GLN A 362 -31.38 1.13 -26.33
N LYS A 363 -31.13 2.16 -25.52
CA LYS A 363 -32.02 2.52 -24.41
C LYS A 363 -33.44 2.87 -24.91
N SER A 364 -33.54 3.74 -25.92
CA SER A 364 -34.82 4.13 -26.50
C SER A 364 -35.55 2.94 -27.11
N LEU A 365 -34.85 2.03 -27.78
CA LEU A 365 -35.41 0.81 -28.34
C LEU A 365 -35.94 -0.10 -27.22
N HIS A 366 -35.19 -0.25 -26.15
CA HIS A 366 -35.64 -1.05 -25.00
C HIS A 366 -36.89 -0.46 -24.34
N GLU A 367 -36.91 0.86 -24.11
CA GLU A 367 -38.09 1.56 -23.56
C GLU A 367 -39.33 1.39 -24.49
N LEU A 368 -39.15 1.47 -25.81
CA LEU A 368 -40.21 1.28 -26.77
C LEU A 368 -40.71 -0.17 -26.76
N THR A 369 -39.80 -1.14 -26.70
CA THR A 369 -40.12 -2.56 -26.64
C THR A 369 -40.93 -2.90 -25.39
N GLU A 370 -40.52 -2.38 -24.24
CA GLU A 370 -41.23 -2.58 -22.98
C GLU A 370 -42.62 -1.92 -22.99
N LYS A 371 -42.75 -0.71 -23.55
CA LYS A 371 -44.05 -0.08 -23.74
C LYS A 371 -44.97 -0.92 -24.63
N ASN A 372 -44.46 -1.39 -25.75
CA ASN A 372 -45.24 -2.24 -26.65
C ASN A 372 -45.66 -3.56 -25.98
N ARG A 373 -44.79 -4.18 -25.20
CA ARG A 373 -45.14 -5.38 -24.42
C ARG A 373 -46.32 -5.12 -23.48
N ILE A 374 -46.21 -4.02 -22.69
CA ILE A 374 -47.28 -3.64 -21.76
C ILE A 374 -48.60 -3.37 -22.50
N TYR A 375 -48.57 -2.66 -23.64
CA TYR A 375 -49.76 -2.41 -24.41
C TYR A 375 -50.39 -3.70 -24.95
N ASN A 376 -49.60 -4.63 -25.47
CA ASN A 376 -50.07 -5.92 -25.96
C ASN A 376 -50.71 -6.77 -24.85
N GLU A 377 -50.11 -6.78 -23.66
CA GLU A 377 -50.66 -7.47 -22.49
C GLU A 377 -51.98 -6.85 -22.02
N LEU A 378 -52.08 -5.52 -22.02
CA LEU A 378 -53.32 -4.83 -21.71
C LEU A 378 -54.43 -5.11 -22.74
N GLU A 379 -54.09 -5.07 -24.03
CA GLU A 379 -55.00 -5.40 -25.08
C GLU A 379 -55.51 -6.84 -24.95
N ALA A 380 -54.60 -7.79 -24.69
CA ALA A 380 -54.95 -9.19 -24.49
C ALA A 380 -55.87 -9.36 -23.26
N LYS A 381 -55.57 -8.68 -22.13
CA LYS A 381 -56.37 -8.74 -20.88
C LYS A 381 -57.80 -8.20 -21.09
N HIS A 382 -57.95 -7.11 -21.82
CA HIS A 382 -59.24 -6.45 -21.99
C HIS A 382 -59.97 -6.71 -23.31
N SER A 383 -59.39 -7.60 -24.15
CA SER A 383 -59.95 -7.92 -25.48
C SER A 383 -61.41 -8.38 -25.39
N ARG A 384 -61.74 -9.26 -24.44
CA ARG A 384 -63.09 -9.76 -24.20
C ARG A 384 -64.07 -8.65 -23.83
N GLN A 385 -63.75 -7.84 -22.83
CA GLN A 385 -64.56 -6.72 -22.33
C GLN A 385 -64.77 -5.66 -23.43
N THR A 386 -63.70 -5.36 -24.19
CA THR A 386 -63.79 -4.41 -25.31
C THR A 386 -64.71 -4.93 -26.42
N ALA A 387 -64.65 -6.24 -26.74
CA ALA A 387 -65.54 -6.86 -27.71
C ALA A 387 -66.99 -6.84 -27.21
N GLN A 388 -67.24 -7.19 -25.95
CA GLN A 388 -68.57 -7.12 -25.34
C GLN A 388 -69.12 -5.68 -25.36
N MET A 389 -68.32 -4.69 -25.03
CA MET A 389 -68.74 -3.28 -25.07
C MET A 389 -69.10 -2.82 -26.47
N ARG A 390 -68.30 -3.21 -27.50
CA ARG A 390 -68.66 -2.94 -28.92
C ARG A 390 -69.98 -3.57 -29.30
N GLN A 391 -70.19 -4.84 -28.94
CA GLN A 391 -71.46 -5.54 -29.25
C GLN A 391 -72.64 -4.88 -28.56
N MET A 392 -72.52 -4.45 -27.28
CA MET A 392 -73.57 -3.73 -26.55
C MET A 392 -73.85 -2.39 -27.19
N LEU A 393 -72.84 -1.63 -27.59
CA LEU A 393 -73.02 -0.34 -28.28
C LEU A 393 -73.74 -0.51 -29.62
N ALA A 394 -73.37 -1.52 -30.41
CA ALA A 394 -74.04 -1.80 -31.68
C ALA A 394 -75.53 -2.20 -31.48
N ARG A 395 -75.84 -2.94 -30.42
CA ARG A 395 -77.21 -3.25 -30.01
C ARG A 395 -78.02 -2.03 -29.54
N CYS A 396 -77.35 -1.02 -28.89
CA CYS A 396 -78.00 0.19 -28.49
C CYS A 396 -78.63 1.00 -29.63
N GLU A 397 -78.11 0.86 -30.87
CA GLU A 397 -78.62 1.58 -32.01
C GLU A 397 -80.05 1.09 -32.40
N SER A 398 -80.34 -0.21 -32.21
CA SER A 398 -81.61 -0.82 -32.57
C SER A 398 -82.57 -1.08 -31.38
N ALA A 399 -82.10 -0.88 -30.14
CA ALA A 399 -82.80 -1.22 -28.92
C ALA A 399 -83.85 -0.17 -28.53
N GLY A 400 -84.97 -0.62 -27.89
CA GLY A 400 -86.00 0.25 -27.31
C GLY A 400 -85.45 1.05 -26.11
N PRO A 401 -86.21 2.08 -25.64
CA PRO A 401 -85.71 3.03 -24.60
C PRO A 401 -85.26 2.35 -23.30
N ALA A 402 -86.00 1.34 -22.83
CA ALA A 402 -85.67 0.62 -21.60
C ALA A 402 -84.40 -0.28 -21.74
N GLU A 403 -84.38 -1.07 -22.84
CA GLU A 403 -83.22 -1.93 -23.14
C GLU A 403 -81.96 -1.13 -23.44
N ARG A 404 -82.10 -0.02 -24.14
CA ARG A 404 -81.00 0.92 -24.41
C ARG A 404 -80.41 1.47 -23.11
N ARG A 405 -81.25 1.81 -22.11
CA ARG A 405 -80.77 2.28 -20.81
C ARG A 405 -79.99 1.20 -20.07
N SER A 406 -80.50 -0.05 -20.07
CA SER A 406 -79.77 -1.19 -19.46
C SER A 406 -78.42 -1.46 -20.16
N LEU A 407 -78.38 -1.48 -21.49
CA LEU A 407 -77.15 -1.65 -22.24
C LEU A 407 -76.13 -0.54 -21.99
N LEU A 408 -76.61 0.73 -21.90
CA LEU A 408 -75.71 1.87 -21.59
C LEU A 408 -75.15 1.82 -20.17
N LYS A 409 -75.90 1.31 -19.18
CA LYS A 409 -75.38 1.06 -17.84
C LYS A 409 -74.24 0.05 -17.88
N LYS A 410 -74.39 -1.08 -18.57
CA LYS A 410 -73.35 -2.09 -18.74
C LYS A 410 -72.11 -1.53 -19.43
N VAL A 411 -72.32 -0.75 -20.50
CA VAL A 411 -71.21 -0.07 -21.21
C VAL A 411 -70.46 0.89 -20.30
N LEU A 412 -71.16 1.66 -19.43
CA LEU A 412 -70.54 2.58 -18.49
C LEU A 412 -69.69 1.85 -17.47
N LEU A 413 -70.21 0.76 -16.89
CA LEU A 413 -69.46 -0.06 -15.91
C LEU A 413 -68.23 -0.72 -16.54
N LEU A 414 -68.38 -1.39 -17.70
CA LEU A 414 -67.27 -1.99 -18.42
C LEU A 414 -66.22 -0.95 -18.83
N GLY A 415 -66.65 0.22 -19.32
CA GLY A 415 -65.73 1.29 -19.70
C GLY A 415 -64.94 1.84 -18.51
N THR A 416 -65.59 1.99 -17.35
CA THR A 416 -64.94 2.40 -16.11
C THR A 416 -63.95 1.37 -15.63
N TYR A 417 -64.32 0.06 -15.72
CA TYR A 417 -63.44 -1.02 -15.36
C TYR A 417 -62.21 -1.06 -16.27
N ILE A 418 -62.39 -1.10 -17.61
CA ILE A 418 -61.25 -1.14 -18.56
C ILE A 418 -60.29 0.03 -18.31
N LYS A 419 -60.81 1.26 -18.17
CA LYS A 419 -60.01 2.46 -17.91
C LYS A 419 -59.18 2.31 -16.63
N ARG A 420 -59.81 1.87 -15.54
CA ARG A 420 -59.16 1.81 -14.24
C ARG A 420 -58.25 0.62 -14.09
N SER A 421 -58.65 -0.55 -14.62
CA SER A 421 -57.81 -1.75 -14.66
C SER A 421 -56.55 -1.52 -15.50
N ALA A 422 -56.61 -0.81 -16.62
CA ALA A 422 -55.45 -0.40 -17.38
C ALA A 422 -54.52 0.51 -16.58
N ASN A 423 -55.07 1.50 -15.86
CA ASN A 423 -54.26 2.37 -15.03
C ASN A 423 -53.58 1.63 -13.86
N LEU A 424 -54.31 0.73 -13.21
CA LEU A 424 -53.77 -0.12 -12.14
C LEU A 424 -52.69 -1.06 -12.67
N TYR A 425 -52.83 -1.58 -13.89
CA TYR A 425 -51.79 -2.41 -14.51
C TYR A 425 -50.50 -1.66 -14.76
N PHE A 426 -50.58 -0.41 -15.24
CA PHE A 426 -49.41 0.44 -15.39
C PHE A 426 -48.77 0.73 -14.02
N LEU A 427 -49.56 1.10 -13.02
CA LEU A 427 -49.03 1.36 -11.69
C LEU A 427 -48.40 0.11 -11.05
N SER A 428 -48.98 -1.06 -11.27
CA SER A 428 -48.42 -2.34 -10.78
C SER A 428 -47.12 -2.77 -11.47
N SER A 429 -46.89 -2.35 -12.71
CA SER A 429 -45.66 -2.59 -13.42
C SER A 429 -44.49 -1.71 -12.95
N GLU A 430 -44.80 -0.53 -12.42
CA GLU A 430 -43.82 0.45 -11.99
C GLU A 430 -43.60 0.42 -10.47
N TYR A 431 -44.67 0.18 -9.70
CA TYR A 431 -44.64 0.25 -8.23
C TYR A 431 -45.11 -1.07 -7.61
N ARG A 432 -44.32 -1.62 -6.70
CA ARG A 432 -44.67 -2.83 -5.94
C ARG A 432 -45.75 -2.54 -4.89
N TRP A 433 -45.77 -1.31 -4.34
CA TRP A 433 -46.68 -0.84 -3.32
C TRP A 433 -47.40 0.42 -3.80
N LEU A 434 -48.70 0.44 -3.68
CA LEU A 434 -49.52 1.60 -4.02
C LEU A 434 -49.97 2.33 -2.76
N PRO A 435 -50.00 3.67 -2.78
CA PRO A 435 -50.53 4.44 -1.66
C PRO A 435 -52.03 4.21 -1.51
N GLN A 436 -52.54 4.31 -0.29
CA GLN A 436 -53.96 4.17 0.04
C GLN A 436 -54.88 5.02 -0.86
N GLN A 437 -54.40 6.16 -1.31
CA GLN A 437 -55.14 7.05 -2.20
C GLN A 437 -55.54 6.41 -3.52
N GLU A 438 -54.69 5.55 -4.09
CA GLU A 438 -54.94 4.85 -5.35
C GLU A 438 -56.03 3.78 -5.18
N LEU A 439 -56.04 3.06 -4.05
CA LEU A 439 -57.12 2.14 -3.72
C LEU A 439 -58.44 2.88 -3.58
N ARG A 440 -58.48 3.97 -2.81
CA ARG A 440 -59.68 4.81 -2.64
C ARG A 440 -60.18 5.33 -3.98
N LEU A 441 -59.32 5.91 -4.80
CA LEU A 441 -59.65 6.42 -6.12
C LEU A 441 -60.24 5.32 -7.02
N THR A 442 -59.70 4.11 -6.94
CA THR A 442 -60.15 2.97 -7.70
C THR A 442 -61.56 2.52 -7.32
N VAL A 443 -61.80 2.31 -6.06
CA VAL A 443 -63.10 1.89 -5.51
C VAL A 443 -64.16 3.00 -5.68
N ASP A 444 -63.83 4.25 -5.37
CA ASP A 444 -64.73 5.40 -5.50
C ASP A 444 -65.16 5.63 -6.97
N GLU A 445 -64.27 5.36 -7.96
CA GLU A 445 -64.62 5.49 -9.36
C GLU A 445 -65.65 4.41 -9.78
N ALA A 446 -65.45 3.16 -9.29
CA ALA A 446 -66.41 2.07 -9.52
C ALA A 446 -67.76 2.34 -8.82
N VAL A 447 -67.75 2.82 -7.58
CA VAL A 447 -68.93 3.18 -6.80
C VAL A 447 -69.70 4.30 -7.48
N ARG A 448 -69.02 5.34 -7.97
CA ARG A 448 -69.69 6.42 -8.74
C ARG A 448 -70.37 5.92 -10.00
N ALA A 449 -69.72 4.96 -10.74
CA ALA A 449 -70.32 4.37 -11.91
C ALA A 449 -71.58 3.55 -11.57
N LEU A 450 -71.57 2.77 -10.49
CA LEU A 450 -72.70 2.00 -10.00
C LEU A 450 -73.85 2.93 -9.53
N THR A 451 -73.50 3.99 -8.79
CA THR A 451 -74.48 5.00 -8.35
C THR A 451 -75.15 5.70 -9.55
N ALA A 452 -74.36 6.04 -10.59
CA ALA A 452 -74.89 6.55 -11.86
C ALA A 452 -75.84 5.58 -12.58
N CYS A 453 -75.66 4.27 -12.34
CA CYS A 453 -76.56 3.24 -12.80
C CYS A 453 -77.86 3.09 -11.96
N GLY A 454 -77.94 3.81 -10.81
CA GLY A 454 -79.12 3.79 -9.95
C GLY A 454 -79.07 2.86 -8.75
N THR A 455 -77.86 2.33 -8.43
CA THR A 455 -77.55 1.48 -7.28
C THR A 455 -77.26 2.34 -6.05
N GLU A 456 -77.81 2.00 -4.89
CA GLU A 456 -77.40 2.63 -3.63
C GLU A 456 -76.09 2.06 -3.14
N CYS A 457 -75.04 2.90 -3.10
CA CYS A 457 -73.70 2.45 -2.75
C CYS A 457 -73.14 3.22 -1.56
N GLY A 458 -72.45 2.50 -0.66
CA GLY A 458 -71.68 3.07 0.46
C GLY A 458 -70.30 2.44 0.58
N VAL A 459 -69.32 3.27 0.97
CA VAL A 459 -67.94 2.76 1.15
C VAL A 459 -67.37 3.29 2.48
N ILE A 460 -66.76 2.38 3.24
CA ILE A 460 -65.98 2.71 4.44
C ILE A 460 -64.54 2.23 4.28
N TYR A 461 -63.59 3.14 4.45
CA TYR A 461 -62.16 2.85 4.44
C TYR A 461 -61.60 2.89 5.86
N ARG A 462 -61.10 1.73 6.32
CA ARG A 462 -60.44 1.57 7.62
C ARG A 462 -58.96 1.21 7.45
N THR A 463 -58.43 1.34 6.24
CA THR A 463 -57.01 1.07 5.93
C THR A 463 -56.19 2.34 6.03
N THR A 464 -55.01 2.24 6.58
CA THR A 464 -54.05 3.35 6.77
C THR A 464 -52.71 3.13 6.08
N GLU A 465 -52.41 1.89 5.69
CA GLU A 465 -51.15 1.53 5.11
C GLU A 465 -51.17 1.38 3.57
N PRO A 466 -50.00 1.54 2.89
CA PRO A 466 -49.88 1.22 1.48
C PRO A 466 -50.13 -0.28 1.22
N MET A 467 -50.82 -0.60 0.13
CA MET A 467 -51.15 -1.96 -0.25
C MET A 467 -50.31 -2.45 -1.43
N ARG A 468 -50.08 -3.74 -1.52
CA ARG A 468 -49.40 -4.32 -2.72
C ARG A 468 -50.24 -4.04 -3.97
N ALA A 469 -49.56 -3.64 -5.06
CA ALA A 469 -50.24 -3.33 -6.31
C ALA A 469 -51.07 -4.53 -6.82
N SER A 470 -50.56 -5.77 -6.69
CA SER A 470 -51.27 -6.99 -7.05
C SER A 470 -52.58 -7.22 -6.25
N GLU A 471 -52.56 -6.82 -4.95
CA GLU A 471 -53.77 -6.92 -4.11
C GLU A 471 -54.82 -5.89 -4.53
N VAL A 472 -54.41 -4.65 -4.81
CA VAL A 472 -55.34 -3.63 -5.32
C VAL A 472 -56.00 -4.05 -6.64
N VAL A 473 -55.22 -4.64 -7.56
CA VAL A 473 -55.73 -5.20 -8.80
C VAL A 473 -56.72 -6.33 -8.52
N ARG A 474 -56.39 -7.27 -7.63
CA ARG A 474 -57.25 -8.41 -7.29
C ARG A 474 -58.56 -7.96 -6.65
N LEU A 475 -58.52 -6.98 -5.74
CA LEU A 475 -59.71 -6.43 -5.12
C LEU A 475 -60.59 -5.73 -6.12
N PHE A 476 -59.99 -5.03 -7.07
CA PHE A 476 -60.76 -4.33 -8.11
C PHE A 476 -61.38 -5.31 -9.14
N ASP A 477 -60.67 -6.36 -9.52
CA ASP A 477 -61.18 -7.41 -10.37
C ASP A 477 -62.34 -8.17 -9.70
N LEU A 478 -62.32 -8.39 -8.35
CA LEU A 478 -63.44 -8.97 -7.61
C LEU A 478 -64.68 -8.04 -7.63
N LEU A 479 -64.46 -6.74 -7.44
CA LEU A 479 -65.54 -5.74 -7.46
C LEU A 479 -66.19 -5.69 -8.86
N GLU A 480 -65.39 -5.85 -9.93
CA GLU A 480 -65.92 -5.92 -11.30
C GLU A 480 -66.77 -7.18 -11.53
N ILE A 481 -66.29 -8.36 -11.08
CA ILE A 481 -67.07 -9.61 -11.21
C ILE A 481 -68.43 -9.50 -10.51
N VAL A 482 -68.44 -8.92 -9.30
CA VAL A 482 -69.69 -8.69 -8.57
C VAL A 482 -70.60 -7.72 -9.32
N ALA A 483 -70.06 -6.59 -9.80
CA ALA A 483 -70.82 -5.57 -10.51
C ALA A 483 -71.33 -6.11 -11.87
N GLU A 484 -70.51 -6.89 -12.65
CA GLU A 484 -70.94 -7.49 -13.92
C GLU A 484 -72.09 -8.50 -13.70
N THR A 485 -72.01 -9.30 -12.62
CA THR A 485 -73.00 -10.34 -12.33
C THR A 485 -74.35 -9.75 -11.88
N THR A 486 -74.32 -8.62 -11.19
CA THR A 486 -75.51 -8.05 -10.51
C THR A 486 -76.07 -6.81 -11.16
N VAL A 487 -75.48 -6.30 -12.26
CA VAL A 487 -75.80 -4.99 -12.86
C VAL A 487 -77.28 -4.79 -13.22
N ASP A 488 -78.02 -5.85 -13.53
CA ASP A 488 -79.44 -5.75 -13.89
C ASP A 488 -80.39 -5.69 -12.68
N ASP A 489 -80.01 -6.21 -11.52
CA ASP A 489 -80.82 -6.37 -10.33
C ASP A 489 -80.18 -5.89 -9.02
N LEU A 490 -79.01 -5.22 -9.11
CA LEU A 490 -78.30 -4.69 -7.97
C LEU A 490 -79.06 -3.51 -7.33
N ARG A 491 -79.54 -3.69 -6.11
CA ARG A 491 -80.25 -2.68 -5.34
C ARG A 491 -79.31 -1.85 -4.49
N SER A 492 -78.53 -2.55 -3.68
CA SER A 492 -77.57 -1.87 -2.81
C SER A 492 -76.22 -2.61 -2.77
N LEU A 493 -75.13 -1.84 -2.63
CA LEU A 493 -73.79 -2.34 -2.46
C LEU A 493 -73.08 -1.52 -1.35
N PHE A 494 -72.69 -2.20 -0.31
CA PHE A 494 -71.88 -1.63 0.72
C PHE A 494 -70.48 -2.27 0.76
N ILE A 495 -69.43 -1.44 0.73
CA ILE A 495 -68.02 -1.86 0.67
C ILE A 495 -67.29 -1.42 1.93
N SER A 496 -66.67 -2.32 2.63
CA SER A 496 -65.78 -2.01 3.77
C SER A 496 -64.38 -2.54 3.45
N VAL A 497 -63.40 -1.65 3.46
CA VAL A 497 -61.99 -2.02 3.21
C VAL A 497 -61.16 -1.73 4.44
N SER A 498 -60.51 -2.77 4.99
CA SER A 498 -59.59 -2.69 6.11
C SER A 498 -58.19 -3.12 5.68
N ASP A 499 -57.22 -3.05 6.58
CA ASP A 499 -55.85 -3.50 6.30
C ASP A 499 -55.73 -5.04 6.12
N SER A 500 -56.76 -5.79 6.58
CA SER A 500 -56.75 -7.28 6.55
C SER A 500 -57.78 -7.90 5.61
N ALA A 501 -58.82 -7.18 5.22
CA ALA A 501 -59.91 -7.72 4.41
C ALA A 501 -60.70 -6.63 3.68
N MET A 502 -61.33 -7.02 2.57
CA MET A 502 -62.41 -6.30 1.92
C MET A 502 -63.69 -7.10 2.08
N ASP A 503 -64.71 -6.47 2.62
CA ASP A 503 -66.05 -6.99 2.81
C ASP A 503 -67.03 -6.26 1.87
N LEU A 504 -67.84 -7.00 1.14
CA LEU A 504 -68.91 -6.50 0.26
C LEU A 504 -70.23 -7.04 0.80
N SER A 505 -71.19 -6.17 1.00
CA SER A 505 -72.59 -6.52 1.30
C SER A 505 -73.43 -6.13 0.08
N VAL A 506 -74.03 -7.10 -0.54
CA VAL A 506 -74.71 -6.95 -1.84
C VAL A 506 -76.16 -7.39 -1.74
N GLU A 507 -77.07 -6.48 -2.06
CA GLU A 507 -78.50 -6.79 -2.18
C GLU A 507 -78.87 -6.94 -3.64
N CYS A 508 -79.08 -8.19 -4.06
CA CYS A 508 -79.49 -8.52 -5.43
C CYS A 508 -80.26 -9.84 -5.48
N ALA A 509 -80.96 -10.09 -6.58
CA ALA A 509 -81.69 -11.32 -6.80
C ALA A 509 -80.81 -12.41 -7.45
N ALA A 510 -79.66 -12.02 -8.02
CA ALA A 510 -78.73 -12.95 -8.68
C ALA A 510 -78.04 -13.86 -7.64
N ASP A 511 -77.76 -15.10 -8.03
CA ASP A 511 -76.98 -16.03 -7.21
C ASP A 511 -75.48 -15.73 -7.35
N LEU A 512 -74.85 -15.33 -6.25
CA LEU A 512 -73.43 -15.01 -6.18
C LEU A 512 -72.56 -16.17 -5.63
N SER A 513 -73.13 -17.33 -5.38
CA SER A 513 -72.41 -18.48 -4.85
C SER A 513 -71.23 -18.90 -5.75
N ALA A 514 -71.36 -18.71 -7.08
CA ALA A 514 -70.32 -19.03 -8.07
C ALA A 514 -69.04 -18.17 -7.96
N ILE A 515 -69.07 -17.05 -7.22
CA ILE A 515 -67.93 -16.17 -6.97
C ILE A 515 -67.00 -16.75 -5.87
N ALA A 516 -67.51 -17.70 -5.10
CA ALA A 516 -66.71 -18.33 -4.04
C ALA A 516 -65.43 -18.99 -4.58
N SER A 517 -64.31 -18.72 -3.96
CA SER A 517 -62.99 -19.26 -4.27
C SER A 517 -62.20 -19.48 -2.97
N PRO A 518 -61.04 -20.16 -3.00
CA PRO A 518 -60.24 -20.34 -1.81
C PRO A 518 -59.87 -19.02 -1.10
N GLU A 519 -59.86 -17.92 -1.82
CA GLU A 519 -59.52 -16.58 -1.30
C GLU A 519 -60.74 -15.67 -1.06
N VAL A 520 -61.95 -16.09 -1.52
CA VAL A 520 -63.21 -15.33 -1.44
C VAL A 520 -64.29 -16.16 -0.77
N THR A 521 -64.74 -15.74 0.37
CA THR A 521 -65.85 -16.38 1.10
C THR A 521 -67.13 -15.69 0.75
N VAL A 522 -68.16 -16.44 0.34
CA VAL A 522 -69.48 -15.95 -0.01
C VAL A 522 -70.52 -16.60 0.90
N ARG A 523 -71.38 -15.82 1.54
CA ARG A 523 -72.47 -16.29 2.38
C ARG A 523 -73.72 -15.47 2.09
N GLN A 524 -74.88 -16.08 2.30
CA GLN A 524 -76.15 -15.35 2.21
C GLN A 524 -76.84 -15.34 3.58
N GLU A 525 -77.15 -14.16 4.10
CA GLU A 525 -77.78 -13.92 5.40
C GLU A 525 -78.87 -12.87 5.21
N ASP A 526 -80.07 -13.15 5.67
CA ASP A 526 -81.24 -12.21 5.64
C ASP A 526 -81.49 -11.53 4.29
N GLY A 527 -81.22 -12.26 3.16
CA GLY A 527 -81.46 -11.70 1.82
C GLY A 527 -80.28 -10.87 1.27
N LEU A 528 -79.21 -10.72 2.02
CA LEU A 528 -77.96 -10.02 1.62
C LEU A 528 -76.89 -11.06 1.31
N TRP A 529 -76.13 -10.84 0.26
CA TRP A 529 -74.89 -11.56 -0.01
C TRP A 529 -73.72 -10.88 0.67
N LEU A 530 -73.05 -11.63 1.54
CA LEU A 530 -71.82 -11.20 2.23
C LEU A 530 -70.63 -11.84 1.57
N ILE A 531 -69.79 -11.04 0.89
CA ILE A 531 -68.57 -11.50 0.20
C ILE A 531 -67.38 -10.91 0.95
N ARG A 532 -66.50 -11.80 1.42
CA ARG A 532 -65.29 -11.41 2.11
C ARG A 532 -64.06 -11.95 1.41
N THR A 533 -63.05 -11.08 1.21
CA THR A 533 -61.73 -11.48 0.73
C THR A 533 -60.62 -10.96 1.64
N GLY A 534 -59.72 -11.81 2.02
CA GLY A 534 -58.54 -11.43 2.82
C GLY A 534 -57.53 -10.63 1.98
N ILE A 535 -56.84 -9.71 2.65
CA ILE A 535 -55.75 -8.89 2.08
C ILE A 535 -54.44 -9.39 2.69
N ARG A 536 -53.48 -9.79 1.86
CA ARG A 536 -52.17 -10.22 2.33
C ARG A 536 -51.34 -9.04 2.79
N GLY A 537 -51.06 -9.01 4.08
CA GLY A 537 -50.29 -7.94 4.73
C GLY A 537 -48.81 -7.93 4.37
N ARG A 538 -48.09 -7.03 5.01
CA ARG A 538 -46.62 -6.85 4.83
C ARG A 538 -45.79 -7.98 5.43
N GLU A 539 -46.36 -8.71 6.41
CA GLU A 539 -45.67 -9.80 7.15
C GLU A 539 -45.68 -11.15 6.42
N ASP A 540 -46.50 -11.33 5.39
CA ASP A 540 -46.63 -12.59 4.63
C ASP A 540 -45.71 -12.66 3.37
N ALA A 541 -44.58 -11.91 3.37
CA ALA A 541 -43.69 -11.82 2.20
C ALA A 541 -42.33 -12.47 2.45
#